data_d0d1eeab9915ad633e7690b678131ffc
#
_entry.id   d0d1eeab9915ad633e7690b678131ffc
#
_cell.length_a   1.000
_cell.length_b   1.000
_cell.length_c   1.000
_cell.angle_alpha   90.00
_cell.angle_beta   90.00
_cell.angle_gamma   90.00
#
_symmetry.space_group_name_H-M   'P 1'
#
loop_
_entity.id
_entity.type
_entity.pdbx_description
1 polymer ?
#
loop_
_entity_poly.entity_id
_entity_poly.type
_entity_poly.pdbx_seq_one_letter_code
_entity_poly.pdbx_strand_id
1 'polypeptide(L)'
;MTLALVTVGTGTVAPSATRAGPAHWVERGEVRLLMDCGAGATHGLAQCGLAWDRVSHVALTHFHTDHFVELPALLFALRHAAKREEPLVIVGPAGTVRLLKSLAVGFGDWLLDPGFPIGILDVQAGEPFPLSPDVMLEVHRTPHTGESVALGVTAPEGRLVYTGDTGPSDDLAAWARDCDLLLAECSLPDGQGVEGHLTPDGVGRLAADADAGRLVLTHLYPPAERVDVRGGVAARYRGPVTIAADGDRFELKR
;
A
#
# COMPACT_ATOMS: atom_id res chain seq x y z
N MET A 1 -8.22 -18.98 -9.57
CA MET A 1 -7.75 -17.59 -9.82
C MET A 1 -6.52 -17.38 -8.97
N THR A 2 -5.77 -16.29 -9.18
CA THR A 2 -4.57 -15.95 -8.39
C THR A 2 -4.80 -14.59 -7.78
N LEU A 3 -4.49 -14.42 -6.50
CA LEU A 3 -4.33 -13.12 -5.88
C LEU A 3 -2.88 -12.69 -6.08
N ALA A 4 -2.64 -11.59 -6.79
CA ALA A 4 -1.29 -11.13 -7.10
C ALA A 4 -1.07 -9.71 -6.57
N LEU A 5 0.15 -9.49 -6.04
CA LEU A 5 0.70 -8.19 -5.66
C LEU A 5 1.81 -7.81 -6.62
N VAL A 6 1.81 -6.58 -7.11
CA VAL A 6 2.96 -5.96 -7.79
C VAL A 6 3.39 -4.73 -7.02
N THR A 7 4.66 -4.66 -6.63
CA THR A 7 5.23 -3.49 -5.95
C THR A 7 5.61 -2.45 -7.02
N VAL A 8 4.74 -1.46 -7.24
CA VAL A 8 4.88 -0.43 -8.28
C VAL A 8 5.90 0.62 -7.86
N GLY A 9 5.92 0.96 -6.57
CA GLY A 9 6.87 1.88 -5.96
C GLY A 9 7.21 1.42 -4.55
N THR A 10 8.50 1.29 -4.26
CA THR A 10 9.05 0.73 -3.02
C THR A 10 9.94 1.70 -2.24
N GLY A 11 10.03 2.94 -2.71
CA GLY A 11 10.76 4.03 -2.06
C GLY A 11 9.93 4.76 -1.02
N THR A 12 10.39 5.96 -0.70
CA THR A 12 9.89 6.83 0.36
C THR A 12 9.75 8.27 -0.16
N VAL A 13 9.58 9.24 0.73
CA VAL A 13 9.67 10.67 0.37
C VAL A 13 11.04 11.07 -0.18
N ALA A 14 12.11 10.32 0.12
CA ALA A 14 13.44 10.59 -0.40
C ALA A 14 13.52 10.24 -1.91
N PRO A 15 13.82 11.20 -2.81
CA PRO A 15 13.93 10.92 -4.23
C PRO A 15 14.98 9.84 -4.50
N SER A 16 14.63 8.85 -5.33
CA SER A 16 15.50 7.76 -5.75
C SER A 16 15.43 7.59 -7.27
N ALA A 17 16.55 7.18 -7.87
CA ALA A 17 16.59 6.86 -9.29
C ALA A 17 15.98 5.48 -9.62
N THR A 18 15.79 4.63 -8.60
CA THR A 18 15.42 3.22 -8.76
C THR A 18 14.15 2.82 -8.01
N ARG A 19 13.60 3.71 -7.19
CA ARG A 19 12.39 3.46 -6.38
C ARG A 19 11.44 4.65 -6.48
N ALA A 20 10.25 4.42 -6.98
CA ALA A 20 9.13 5.35 -6.90
C ALA A 20 8.58 5.41 -5.46
N GLY A 21 7.83 6.44 -5.12
CA GLY A 21 7.08 6.53 -3.86
C GLY A 21 6.10 5.37 -3.69
N PRO A 22 5.61 5.12 -2.46
CA PRO A 22 4.79 3.95 -2.15
C PRO A 22 3.57 3.82 -3.07
N ALA A 23 3.50 2.71 -3.77
CA ALA A 23 2.38 2.33 -4.61
C ALA A 23 2.41 0.82 -4.86
N HIS A 24 1.32 0.12 -4.59
CA HIS A 24 1.27 -1.33 -4.73
C HIS A 24 -0.04 -1.74 -5.41
N TRP A 25 0.09 -2.58 -6.45
CA TRP A 25 -1.04 -3.06 -7.22
C TRP A 25 -1.44 -4.46 -6.78
N VAL A 26 -2.70 -4.63 -6.45
CA VAL A 26 -3.28 -5.95 -6.15
C VAL A 26 -4.34 -6.28 -7.19
N GLU A 27 -4.25 -7.47 -7.77
CA GLU A 27 -5.23 -7.93 -8.76
C GLU A 27 -5.74 -9.34 -8.48
N ARG A 28 -7.04 -9.52 -8.69
CA ARG A 28 -7.73 -10.80 -8.69
C ARG A 28 -9.05 -10.72 -9.46
N GLY A 29 -9.21 -11.51 -10.51
CA GLY A 29 -10.39 -11.42 -11.39
C GLY A 29 -10.53 -10.00 -11.97
N GLU A 30 -11.65 -9.33 -11.69
CA GLU A 30 -11.88 -7.94 -12.10
C GLU A 30 -11.41 -6.90 -11.07
N VAL A 31 -11.00 -7.33 -9.88
CA VAL A 31 -10.45 -6.41 -8.88
C VAL A 31 -9.08 -5.92 -9.33
N ARG A 32 -8.93 -4.61 -9.36
CA ARG A 32 -7.70 -3.87 -9.67
C ARG A 32 -7.54 -2.80 -8.60
N LEU A 33 -6.90 -3.16 -7.49
CA LEU A 33 -6.71 -2.28 -6.34
C LEU A 33 -5.31 -1.66 -6.39
N LEU A 34 -5.23 -0.33 -6.34
CA LEU A 34 -3.99 0.40 -6.06
C LEU A 34 -3.97 0.77 -4.57
N MET A 35 -3.00 0.25 -3.83
CA MET A 35 -2.73 0.62 -2.44
C MET A 35 -1.65 1.69 -2.42
N ASP A 36 -2.00 2.88 -1.95
CA ASP A 36 -1.26 4.13 -2.06
C ASP A 36 -1.01 4.58 -3.52
N CYS A 37 -0.73 5.86 -3.70
CA CYS A 37 -0.49 6.48 -4.99
C CYS A 37 0.57 7.58 -4.86
N GLY A 38 1.79 7.16 -4.49
CA GLY A 38 2.93 8.02 -4.23
C GLY A 38 3.58 8.57 -5.50
N ALA A 39 4.62 9.37 -5.32
CA ALA A 39 5.34 9.99 -6.42
C ALA A 39 5.96 8.95 -7.36
N GLY A 40 5.66 9.00 -8.66
CA GLY A 40 6.08 8.04 -9.68
C GLY A 40 5.11 6.87 -9.89
N ALA A 41 4.02 6.77 -9.12
CA ALA A 41 3.06 5.67 -9.20
C ALA A 41 2.45 5.52 -10.61
N THR A 42 2.00 6.61 -11.22
CA THR A 42 1.37 6.57 -12.56
C THR A 42 2.33 6.08 -13.63
N HIS A 43 3.58 6.50 -13.56
CA HIS A 43 4.64 6.04 -14.46
C HIS A 43 5.02 4.58 -14.19
N GLY A 44 5.14 4.21 -12.92
CA GLY A 44 5.43 2.84 -12.48
C GLY A 44 4.36 1.84 -12.92
N LEU A 45 3.08 2.19 -12.82
CA LEU A 45 1.98 1.36 -13.33
C LEU A 45 2.17 1.04 -14.83
N ALA A 46 2.52 2.04 -15.63
CA ALA A 46 2.78 1.86 -17.06
C ALA A 46 4.05 1.04 -17.32
N GLN A 47 5.13 1.28 -16.58
CA GLN A 47 6.38 0.51 -16.70
C GLN A 47 6.19 -0.97 -16.35
N CYS A 48 5.37 -1.26 -15.34
CA CYS A 48 5.02 -2.64 -14.96
C CYS A 48 4.04 -3.30 -15.95
N GLY A 49 3.57 -2.62 -17.00
CA GLY A 49 2.61 -3.13 -17.97
C GLY A 49 1.22 -3.43 -17.35
N LEU A 50 0.88 -2.76 -16.25
CA LEU A 50 -0.38 -2.94 -15.56
C LEU A 50 -1.51 -2.19 -16.27
N ALA A 51 -2.72 -2.73 -16.21
CA ALA A 51 -3.91 -2.12 -16.79
C ALA A 51 -4.42 -0.96 -15.91
N TRP A 52 -3.61 0.10 -15.80
CA TRP A 52 -3.87 1.26 -14.95
C TRP A 52 -5.19 1.95 -15.29
N ASP A 53 -5.58 1.93 -16.56
CA ASP A 53 -6.84 2.45 -17.08
C ASP A 53 -8.07 1.68 -16.56
N ARG A 54 -7.86 0.47 -16.06
CA ARG A 54 -8.88 -0.41 -15.48
C ARG A 54 -8.81 -0.51 -13.95
N VAL A 55 -8.07 0.38 -13.27
CA VAL A 55 -8.08 0.43 -11.80
C VAL A 55 -9.50 0.52 -11.28
N SER A 56 -9.91 -0.39 -10.41
CA SER A 56 -11.28 -0.41 -9.85
C SER A 56 -11.37 0.27 -8.50
N HIS A 57 -10.29 0.21 -7.74
CA HIS A 57 -10.20 0.77 -6.39
C HIS A 57 -8.84 1.42 -6.16
N VAL A 58 -8.83 2.49 -5.37
CA VAL A 58 -7.62 3.04 -4.75
C VAL A 58 -7.84 3.04 -3.24
N ALA A 59 -6.89 2.47 -2.48
CA ALA A 59 -6.93 2.48 -1.02
C ALA A 59 -5.72 3.26 -0.48
N LEU A 60 -5.96 4.28 0.33
CA LEU A 60 -4.91 5.08 0.97
C LEU A 60 -4.66 4.57 2.39
N THR A 61 -3.39 4.48 2.79
CA THR A 61 -3.00 4.15 4.16
C THR A 61 -3.04 5.36 5.08
N HIS A 62 -2.55 6.51 4.61
CA HIS A 62 -2.52 7.78 5.33
C HIS A 62 -2.26 8.96 4.37
N PHE A 63 -2.03 10.18 4.91
CA PHE A 63 -2.01 11.40 4.09
C PHE A 63 -0.64 12.09 4.02
N HIS A 64 0.46 11.37 4.23
CA HIS A 64 1.77 11.88 3.84
C HIS A 64 1.88 11.94 2.32
N THR A 65 2.53 12.98 1.82
CA THR A 65 2.54 13.29 0.38
C THR A 65 3.10 12.17 -0.47
N ASP A 66 4.08 11.45 0.00
CA ASP A 66 4.68 10.32 -0.72
C ASP A 66 3.75 9.12 -0.88
N HIS A 67 2.62 9.06 -0.16
CA HIS A 67 1.60 8.00 -0.28
C HIS A 67 0.40 8.35 -1.17
N PHE A 68 0.17 9.64 -1.51
CA PHE A 68 -1.03 9.97 -2.31
C PHE A 68 -0.83 11.07 -3.37
N VAL A 69 0.34 11.70 -3.46
CA VAL A 69 0.52 12.93 -4.26
C VAL A 69 0.20 12.75 -5.75
N GLU A 70 0.30 11.55 -6.32
CA GLU A 70 -0.06 11.29 -7.72
C GLU A 70 -1.52 10.89 -7.94
N LEU A 71 -2.34 10.78 -6.90
CA LEU A 71 -3.77 10.49 -7.06
C LEU A 71 -4.49 11.49 -7.98
N PRO A 72 -4.28 12.83 -7.88
CA PRO A 72 -4.83 13.77 -8.85
C PRO A 72 -4.35 13.50 -10.29
N ALA A 73 -3.08 13.15 -10.48
CA ALA A 73 -2.55 12.84 -11.80
C ALA A 73 -3.17 11.56 -12.38
N LEU A 74 -3.38 10.52 -11.57
CA LEU A 74 -4.07 9.30 -11.98
C LEU A 74 -5.51 9.60 -12.42
N LEU A 75 -6.27 10.38 -11.63
CA LEU A 75 -7.64 10.77 -11.98
C LEU A 75 -7.69 11.57 -13.29
N PHE A 76 -6.72 12.46 -13.50
CA PHE A 76 -6.61 13.25 -14.73
C PHE A 76 -6.28 12.36 -15.94
N ALA A 77 -5.41 11.36 -15.78
CA ALA A 77 -5.09 10.38 -16.82
C ALA A 77 -6.31 9.50 -17.16
N LEU A 78 -7.04 9.02 -16.17
CA LEU A 78 -8.28 8.25 -16.37
C LEU A 78 -9.33 9.05 -17.15
N ARG A 79 -9.48 10.34 -16.83
CA ARG A 79 -10.41 11.25 -17.52
C ARG A 79 -10.02 11.51 -18.98
N HIS A 80 -8.75 11.84 -19.23
CA HIS A 80 -8.33 12.41 -20.52
C HIS A 80 -7.63 11.41 -21.44
N ALA A 81 -6.81 10.51 -20.90
CA ALA A 81 -6.08 9.53 -21.69
C ALA A 81 -6.87 8.23 -21.87
N ALA A 82 -7.44 7.68 -20.82
CA ALA A 82 -8.26 6.47 -20.88
C ALA A 82 -9.68 6.73 -21.36
N LYS A 83 -10.22 7.94 -21.14
CA LYS A 83 -11.64 8.30 -21.38
C LYS A 83 -12.58 7.32 -20.69
N ARG A 84 -12.29 7.09 -19.42
CA ARG A 84 -12.94 6.08 -18.60
C ARG A 84 -14.45 6.33 -18.47
N GLU A 85 -15.21 5.25 -18.46
CA GLU A 85 -16.66 5.24 -18.19
C GLU A 85 -17.01 4.40 -16.95
N GLU A 86 -16.16 3.41 -16.59
CA GLU A 86 -16.40 2.52 -15.47
C GLU A 86 -16.19 3.23 -14.11
N PRO A 87 -16.91 2.80 -13.06
CA PRO A 87 -16.78 3.36 -11.72
C PRO A 87 -15.36 3.19 -11.14
N LEU A 88 -14.90 4.17 -10.37
CA LEU A 88 -13.73 4.09 -9.51
C LEU A 88 -14.17 4.33 -8.06
N VAL A 89 -13.65 3.53 -7.13
CA VAL A 89 -13.85 3.75 -5.71
C VAL A 89 -12.53 4.09 -5.05
N ILE A 90 -12.49 5.21 -4.34
CA ILE A 90 -11.36 5.63 -3.51
C ILE A 90 -11.77 5.44 -2.05
N VAL A 91 -11.00 4.65 -1.32
CA VAL A 91 -11.19 4.42 0.10
C VAL A 91 -9.92 4.80 0.86
N GLY A 92 -10.06 5.11 2.13
CA GLY A 92 -8.94 5.38 3.01
C GLY A 92 -9.41 5.69 4.42
N PRO A 93 -8.50 6.01 5.34
CA PRO A 93 -8.86 6.29 6.73
C PRO A 93 -9.74 7.52 6.87
N ALA A 94 -10.25 7.73 8.07
CA ALA A 94 -11.07 8.91 8.41
C ALA A 94 -10.37 10.22 7.97
N GLY A 95 -11.03 10.99 7.11
CA GLY A 95 -10.50 12.22 6.51
C GLY A 95 -10.19 12.12 5.02
N THR A 96 -10.28 10.95 4.40
CA THR A 96 -10.07 10.76 2.95
C THR A 96 -11.02 11.64 2.13
N VAL A 97 -12.30 11.64 2.47
CA VAL A 97 -13.30 12.52 1.81
C VAL A 97 -12.91 14.00 1.97
N ARG A 98 -12.46 14.39 3.16
CA ARG A 98 -12.03 15.78 3.43
C ARG A 98 -10.77 16.13 2.64
N LEU A 99 -9.80 15.21 2.56
CA LEU A 99 -8.57 15.40 1.77
C LEU A 99 -8.92 15.71 0.31
N LEU A 100 -9.72 14.85 -0.34
CA LEU A 100 -10.07 15.01 -1.75
C LEU A 100 -10.82 16.33 -1.99
N LYS A 101 -11.75 16.71 -1.10
CA LYS A 101 -12.43 18.01 -1.14
C LYS A 101 -11.45 19.18 -1.01
N SER A 102 -10.45 19.08 -0.15
CA SER A 102 -9.44 20.12 0.01
C SER A 102 -8.53 20.23 -1.22
N LEU A 103 -8.16 19.12 -1.82
CA LEU A 103 -7.39 19.11 -3.08
C LEU A 103 -8.19 19.71 -4.23
N ALA A 104 -9.49 19.49 -4.30
CA ALA A 104 -10.37 20.07 -5.32
C ALA A 104 -10.40 21.62 -5.29
N VAL A 105 -10.18 22.23 -4.13
CA VAL A 105 -10.03 23.70 -4.04
C VAL A 105 -8.86 24.20 -4.88
N GLY A 106 -7.75 23.45 -4.93
CA GLY A 106 -6.56 23.83 -5.70
C GLY A 106 -6.56 23.32 -7.13
N PHE A 107 -7.05 22.09 -7.35
CA PHE A 107 -7.01 21.42 -8.66
C PHE A 107 -8.27 21.68 -9.50
N GLY A 108 -9.39 22.06 -8.88
CA GLY A 108 -10.68 22.23 -9.51
C GLY A 108 -11.65 21.08 -9.27
N ASP A 109 -12.94 21.35 -9.51
CA ASP A 109 -14.06 20.43 -9.21
C ASP A 109 -13.98 19.11 -9.96
N TRP A 110 -13.22 19.05 -11.07
CA TRP A 110 -12.99 17.84 -11.84
C TRP A 110 -12.37 16.71 -11.01
N LEU A 111 -11.72 17.02 -9.90
CA LEU A 111 -11.14 16.01 -9.00
C LEU A 111 -12.23 15.17 -8.32
N LEU A 112 -13.39 15.77 -8.07
CA LEU A 112 -14.56 15.13 -7.45
C LEU A 112 -15.60 14.66 -8.48
N ASP A 113 -15.54 15.22 -9.69
CA ASP A 113 -16.37 14.85 -10.83
C ASP A 113 -15.50 14.70 -12.09
N PRO A 114 -14.73 13.61 -12.19
CA PRO A 114 -13.80 13.41 -13.30
C PRO A 114 -14.47 13.01 -14.62
N GLY A 115 -15.81 13.05 -14.70
CA GLY A 115 -16.57 12.67 -15.90
C GLY A 115 -16.85 11.16 -16.01
N PHE A 116 -16.57 10.40 -14.96
CA PHE A 116 -16.98 9.01 -14.76
C PHE A 116 -17.44 8.83 -13.31
N PRO A 117 -18.21 7.76 -12.98
CA PRO A 117 -18.67 7.55 -11.61
C PRO A 117 -17.50 7.37 -10.64
N ILE A 118 -17.48 8.15 -9.55
CA ILE A 118 -16.47 8.05 -8.52
C ILE A 118 -17.14 7.97 -7.14
N GLY A 119 -16.71 6.98 -6.33
CA GLY A 119 -17.04 6.89 -4.91
C GLY A 119 -15.82 7.27 -4.08
N ILE A 120 -16.00 8.15 -3.08
CA ILE A 120 -14.92 8.52 -2.13
C ILE A 120 -15.45 8.26 -0.73
N LEU A 121 -14.80 7.37 0.02
CA LEU A 121 -15.29 6.84 1.28
C LEU A 121 -14.20 6.81 2.34
N ASP A 122 -14.56 7.22 3.55
CA ASP A 122 -13.78 6.92 4.75
C ASP A 122 -14.13 5.50 5.22
N VAL A 123 -13.13 4.64 5.43
CA VAL A 123 -13.28 3.29 5.98
C VAL A 123 -12.84 3.25 7.44
N GLN A 124 -13.40 2.34 8.22
CA GLN A 124 -13.14 2.24 9.64
C GLN A 124 -12.52 0.87 9.99
N ALA A 125 -11.60 0.88 10.96
CA ALA A 125 -11.05 -0.37 11.49
C ALA A 125 -12.16 -1.26 12.06
N GLY A 126 -12.09 -2.56 11.75
CA GLY A 126 -13.09 -3.54 12.16
C GLY A 126 -14.32 -3.65 11.24
N GLU A 127 -14.43 -2.81 10.21
CA GLU A 127 -15.51 -2.86 9.22
C GLU A 127 -14.95 -3.29 7.86
N PRO A 128 -15.11 -4.56 7.43
CA PRO A 128 -14.64 -5.03 6.13
C PRO A 128 -15.36 -4.32 4.98
N PHE A 129 -14.60 -3.89 3.97
CA PHE A 129 -15.10 -3.26 2.77
C PHE A 129 -15.03 -4.23 1.57
N PRO A 130 -16.14 -4.58 0.91
CA PRO A 130 -16.12 -5.50 -0.22
C PRO A 130 -15.54 -4.83 -1.47
N LEU A 131 -14.46 -5.42 -2.03
CA LEU A 131 -13.91 -5.05 -3.34
C LEU A 131 -14.62 -5.84 -4.46
N SER A 132 -15.06 -7.05 -4.15
CA SER A 132 -15.92 -7.93 -4.95
C SER A 132 -16.62 -8.93 -4.02
N PRO A 133 -17.53 -9.80 -4.52
CA PRO A 133 -18.19 -10.78 -3.66
C PRO A 133 -17.25 -11.71 -2.88
N ASP A 134 -16.04 -11.91 -3.35
CA ASP A 134 -15.06 -12.84 -2.77
C ASP A 134 -13.68 -12.20 -2.48
N VAL A 135 -13.58 -10.87 -2.52
CA VAL A 135 -12.39 -10.11 -2.11
C VAL A 135 -12.79 -9.01 -1.15
N MET A 136 -12.22 -9.04 0.05
CA MET A 136 -12.49 -8.07 1.11
C MET A 136 -11.26 -7.24 1.39
N LEU A 137 -11.46 -5.94 1.61
CA LEU A 137 -10.48 -5.02 2.18
C LEU A 137 -10.81 -4.79 3.66
N GLU A 138 -9.83 -4.89 4.50
CA GLU A 138 -9.90 -4.55 5.93
C GLU A 138 -8.85 -3.50 6.24
N VAL A 139 -9.10 -2.67 7.24
CA VAL A 139 -8.12 -1.68 7.71
C VAL A 139 -7.89 -1.83 9.21
N HIS A 140 -6.66 -1.55 9.64
CA HIS A 140 -6.27 -1.57 11.05
C HIS A 140 -5.40 -0.36 11.37
N ARG A 141 -5.58 0.23 12.55
CA ARG A 141 -4.81 1.41 12.98
C ARG A 141 -3.33 1.09 13.13
N THR A 142 -2.47 2.01 12.69
CA THR A 142 -1.01 1.91 12.88
C THR A 142 -0.48 3.10 13.68
N PRO A 143 0.54 2.89 14.54
CA PRO A 143 1.17 3.96 15.30
C PRO A 143 2.14 4.77 14.42
N HIS A 144 1.59 5.67 13.59
CA HIS A 144 2.35 6.58 12.74
C HIS A 144 1.74 7.99 12.77
N THR A 145 0.58 8.19 12.15
CA THR A 145 -0.21 9.43 12.30
C THR A 145 -1.54 9.15 12.98
N GLY A 146 -2.30 10.23 13.27
CA GLY A 146 -3.61 10.10 13.90
C GLY A 146 -4.62 9.29 13.09
N GLU A 147 -4.47 9.20 11.77
CA GLU A 147 -5.36 8.48 10.85
C GLU A 147 -4.75 7.22 10.24
N SER A 148 -3.44 7.01 10.33
CA SER A 148 -2.74 5.92 9.62
C SER A 148 -3.33 4.54 9.85
N VAL A 149 -3.41 3.75 8.78
CA VAL A 149 -3.93 2.37 8.78
C VAL A 149 -3.07 1.44 7.93
N ALA A 150 -3.00 0.19 8.35
CA ALA A 150 -2.61 -0.93 7.50
C ALA A 150 -3.82 -1.40 6.68
N LEU A 151 -3.55 -2.04 5.54
CA LEU A 151 -4.54 -2.60 4.62
C LEU A 151 -4.40 -4.12 4.58
N GLY A 152 -5.49 -4.85 4.79
CA GLY A 152 -5.57 -6.30 4.62
C GLY A 152 -6.46 -6.64 3.44
N VAL A 153 -5.99 -7.45 2.50
CA VAL A 153 -6.77 -7.96 1.38
C VAL A 153 -6.93 -9.46 1.54
N THR A 154 -8.17 -9.91 1.75
CA THR A 154 -8.52 -11.31 1.92
C THR A 154 -9.28 -11.83 0.71
N ALA A 155 -8.84 -12.95 0.17
CA ALA A 155 -9.46 -13.67 -0.95
C ALA A 155 -9.39 -15.19 -0.70
N PRO A 156 -10.09 -16.04 -1.48
CA PRO A 156 -10.00 -17.49 -1.34
C PRO A 156 -8.59 -18.06 -1.46
N GLU A 157 -7.69 -17.38 -2.15
CA GLU A 157 -6.28 -17.78 -2.33
C GLU A 157 -5.40 -17.46 -1.12
N GLY A 158 -5.82 -16.58 -0.22
CA GLY A 158 -5.09 -16.21 0.99
C GLY A 158 -5.31 -14.77 1.41
N ARG A 159 -4.49 -14.34 2.40
CA ARG A 159 -4.52 -13.00 2.99
C ARG A 159 -3.19 -12.27 2.79
N LEU A 160 -3.27 -11.09 2.18
CA LEU A 160 -2.18 -10.13 2.04
C LEU A 160 -2.39 -8.99 3.02
N VAL A 161 -1.35 -8.60 3.75
CA VAL A 161 -1.35 -7.41 4.62
C VAL A 161 -0.28 -6.45 4.15
N TYR A 162 -0.63 -5.18 3.99
CA TYR A 162 0.28 -4.05 3.77
C TYR A 162 0.23 -3.12 4.98
N THR A 163 1.36 -2.91 5.62
CA THR A 163 1.41 -2.12 6.86
C THR A 163 1.14 -0.63 6.63
N GLY A 164 1.39 -0.09 5.41
CA GLY A 164 1.65 1.33 5.29
C GLY A 164 2.85 1.69 6.17
N ASP A 165 2.89 2.94 6.63
CA ASP A 165 3.88 3.37 7.61
C ASP A 165 3.41 3.05 9.04
N THR A 166 4.32 2.54 9.84
CA THR A 166 4.02 2.10 11.21
C THR A 166 5.25 2.05 12.10
N GLY A 167 5.09 2.43 13.35
CA GLY A 167 6.02 2.03 14.42
C GLY A 167 5.75 0.60 14.89
N PRO A 168 6.55 0.09 15.84
CA PRO A 168 6.32 -1.19 16.49
C PRO A 168 4.91 -1.27 17.12
N SER A 169 4.19 -2.38 16.87
CA SER A 169 2.82 -2.57 17.37
C SER A 169 2.47 -4.05 17.54
N ASP A 170 2.26 -4.47 18.79
CA ASP A 170 1.80 -5.82 19.10
C ASP A 170 0.34 -6.04 18.62
N ASP A 171 -0.46 -4.96 18.60
CA ASP A 171 -1.84 -4.98 18.11
C ASP A 171 -1.90 -5.20 16.59
N LEU A 172 -1.03 -4.52 15.83
CA LEU A 172 -0.87 -4.76 14.40
C LEU A 172 -0.41 -6.19 14.10
N ALA A 173 0.54 -6.71 14.89
CA ALA A 173 1.00 -8.10 14.75
C ALA A 173 -0.14 -9.10 14.99
N ALA A 174 -0.94 -8.88 16.03
CA ALA A 174 -2.10 -9.71 16.32
C ALA A 174 -3.17 -9.65 15.22
N TRP A 175 -3.43 -8.47 14.65
CA TRP A 175 -4.36 -8.32 13.54
C TRP A 175 -3.85 -8.95 12.23
N ALA A 176 -2.54 -8.84 11.97
CA ALA A 176 -1.90 -9.42 10.79
C ALA A 176 -1.66 -10.94 10.90
N ARG A 177 -2.06 -11.57 12.03
CA ARG A 177 -1.77 -12.98 12.31
C ARG A 177 -2.17 -13.91 11.17
N ASP A 178 -1.29 -14.88 10.89
CA ASP A 178 -1.47 -15.93 9.88
C ASP A 178 -1.66 -15.39 8.45
N CYS A 179 -1.19 -14.16 8.14
CA CYS A 179 -1.21 -13.67 6.77
C CYS A 179 -0.22 -14.45 5.89
N ASP A 180 -0.64 -14.77 4.66
CA ASP A 180 0.21 -15.49 3.70
C ASP A 180 1.35 -14.62 3.18
N LEU A 181 1.12 -13.28 3.07
CA LEU A 181 2.11 -12.30 2.68
C LEU A 181 1.96 -11.02 3.52
N LEU A 182 3.03 -10.66 4.20
CA LEU A 182 3.19 -9.38 4.87
C LEU A 182 4.08 -8.46 4.02
N LEU A 183 3.50 -7.41 3.42
CA LEU A 183 4.23 -6.31 2.80
C LEU A 183 4.41 -5.23 3.87
N ALA A 184 5.63 -5.04 4.33
CA ALA A 184 5.89 -4.16 5.46
C ALA A 184 6.99 -3.14 5.16
N GLU A 185 6.83 -1.94 5.71
CA GLU A 185 7.89 -0.94 5.69
C GLU A 185 9.13 -1.43 6.45
N CYS A 186 10.30 -0.98 6.01
CA CYS A 186 11.57 -1.14 6.70
C CYS A 186 12.42 0.09 6.47
N SER A 187 12.03 1.19 7.10
CA SER A 187 12.46 2.53 6.69
C SER A 187 13.92 2.82 7.01
N LEU A 188 14.40 2.48 8.18
CA LEU A 188 15.70 2.92 8.68
C LEU A 188 16.52 1.78 9.29
N PRO A 189 17.88 1.88 9.29
CA PRO A 189 18.72 0.89 9.95
C PRO A 189 18.45 0.76 11.45
N ASP A 190 18.73 -0.41 12.02
CA ASP A 190 18.75 -0.56 13.47
C ASP A 190 19.70 0.47 14.11
N GLY A 191 19.27 1.05 15.24
CA GLY A 191 19.97 2.13 15.92
C GLY A 191 19.76 3.53 15.31
N GLN A 192 19.08 3.65 14.17
CA GLN A 192 18.67 4.92 13.56
C GLN A 192 17.14 5.04 13.42
N GLY A 193 16.39 4.14 14.09
CA GLY A 193 14.93 4.18 14.08
C GLY A 193 14.37 5.49 14.61
N VAL A 194 13.27 5.93 14.02
CA VAL A 194 12.48 7.08 14.47
C VAL A 194 11.07 6.61 14.85
N GLU A 195 10.41 7.41 15.68
CA GLU A 195 9.02 7.13 16.06
C GLU A 195 8.13 7.02 14.80
N GLY A 196 7.23 6.04 14.81
CA GLY A 196 6.30 5.83 13.70
C GLY A 196 6.86 5.04 12.51
N HIS A 197 8.09 4.52 12.60
CA HIS A 197 8.70 3.70 11.56
C HIS A 197 9.40 2.44 12.10
N LEU A 198 9.54 1.43 11.24
CA LEU A 198 10.19 0.17 11.55
C LEU A 198 11.66 0.14 11.09
N THR A 199 12.44 -0.63 11.82
CA THR A 199 13.81 -1.03 11.49
C THR A 199 13.86 -2.52 11.15
N PRO A 200 14.98 -3.08 10.66
CA PRO A 200 15.10 -4.52 10.40
C PRO A 200 14.74 -5.41 11.61
N ASP A 201 15.18 -5.06 12.82
CA ASP A 201 14.78 -5.80 14.05
C ASP A 201 13.27 -5.66 14.32
N GLY A 202 12.73 -4.44 14.17
CA GLY A 202 11.31 -4.14 14.39
C GLY A 202 10.38 -4.87 13.42
N VAL A 203 10.67 -4.84 12.12
CA VAL A 203 9.87 -5.54 11.11
C VAL A 203 10.02 -7.06 11.19
N GLY A 204 11.22 -7.54 11.56
CA GLY A 204 11.45 -8.95 11.84
C GLY A 204 10.62 -9.46 13.02
N ARG A 205 10.51 -8.66 14.10
CA ARG A 205 9.64 -8.96 15.24
C ARG A 205 8.17 -8.97 14.81
N LEU A 206 7.70 -7.92 14.09
CA LEU A 206 6.33 -7.86 13.59
C LEU A 206 5.96 -9.10 12.77
N ALA A 207 6.83 -9.52 11.83
CA ALA A 207 6.59 -10.70 10.99
C ALA A 207 6.57 -12.01 11.78
N ALA A 208 7.42 -12.15 12.81
CA ALA A 208 7.44 -13.31 13.67
C ALA A 208 6.21 -13.38 14.57
N ASP A 209 5.82 -12.27 15.20
CA ASP A 209 4.65 -12.19 16.09
C ASP A 209 3.33 -12.36 15.33
N ALA A 210 3.31 -11.96 14.05
CA ALA A 210 2.19 -12.19 13.12
C ALA A 210 2.17 -13.61 12.53
N ASP A 211 3.18 -14.45 12.75
CA ASP A 211 3.34 -15.75 12.08
C ASP A 211 3.14 -15.64 10.55
N ALA A 212 3.74 -14.62 9.95
CA ALA A 212 3.58 -14.33 8.53
C ALA A 212 4.18 -15.42 7.65
N GLY A 213 3.46 -15.89 6.63
CA GLY A 213 3.96 -16.92 5.71
C GLY A 213 5.16 -16.45 4.87
N ARG A 214 5.17 -15.16 4.49
CA ARG A 214 6.26 -14.50 3.75
C ARG A 214 6.32 -13.03 4.14
N LEU A 215 7.53 -12.50 4.29
CA LEU A 215 7.79 -11.07 4.49
C LEU A 215 8.36 -10.43 3.22
N VAL A 216 7.73 -9.36 2.76
CA VAL A 216 8.20 -8.51 1.66
C VAL A 216 8.44 -7.12 2.23
N LEU A 217 9.67 -6.61 2.10
CA LEU A 217 10.08 -5.32 2.63
C LEU A 217 9.96 -4.24 1.57
N THR A 218 9.39 -3.12 1.95
CA THR A 218 9.19 -1.92 1.12
C THR A 218 9.53 -0.66 1.92
N HIS A 219 9.37 0.51 1.35
CA HIS A 219 9.57 1.80 2.01
C HIS A 219 10.95 1.96 2.64
N LEU A 220 12.02 1.62 1.87
CA LEU A 220 13.39 1.73 2.34
C LEU A 220 13.96 3.11 2.05
N TYR A 221 14.37 3.83 3.09
CA TYR A 221 15.18 5.04 2.93
C TYR A 221 16.62 4.70 2.51
N PRO A 222 17.33 5.61 1.83
CA PRO A 222 18.70 5.35 1.38
C PRO A 222 19.68 4.86 2.45
N PRO A 223 19.59 5.23 3.74
CA PRO A 223 20.41 4.61 4.78
C PRO A 223 20.14 3.12 4.99
N ALA A 224 18.89 2.67 4.89
CA ALA A 224 18.53 1.25 5.04
C ALA A 224 19.08 0.40 3.88
N GLU A 225 19.18 0.96 2.68
CA GLU A 225 19.75 0.24 1.52
C GLU A 225 21.26 -0.04 1.64
N ARG A 226 21.94 0.59 2.60
CA ARG A 226 23.40 0.49 2.80
C ARG A 226 23.80 -0.50 3.91
N VAL A 227 22.85 -1.14 4.54
CA VAL A 227 23.09 -2.11 5.63
C VAL A 227 22.55 -3.49 5.28
N ASP A 228 22.95 -4.49 6.04
CA ASP A 228 22.40 -5.84 5.90
C ASP A 228 21.02 -5.96 6.56
N VAL A 229 20.00 -5.46 5.86
CA VAL A 229 18.59 -5.53 6.29
C VAL A 229 18.15 -6.98 6.51
N ARG A 230 18.57 -7.92 5.63
CA ARG A 230 18.18 -9.34 5.76
C ARG A 230 18.75 -9.97 7.03
N GLY A 231 20.01 -9.65 7.37
CA GLY A 231 20.62 -10.12 8.60
C GLY A 231 19.92 -9.60 9.85
N GLY A 232 19.52 -8.32 9.86
CA GLY A 232 18.73 -7.73 10.95
C GLY A 232 17.38 -8.42 11.13
N VAL A 233 16.62 -8.61 10.03
CA VAL A 233 15.34 -9.34 10.04
C VAL A 233 15.51 -10.78 10.51
N ALA A 234 16.55 -11.49 10.04
CA ALA A 234 16.80 -12.89 10.35
C ALA A 234 17.07 -13.16 11.84
N ALA A 235 17.40 -12.12 12.62
CA ALA A 235 17.51 -12.24 14.07
C ALA A 235 16.17 -12.59 14.74
N ARG A 236 15.05 -12.22 14.14
CA ARG A 236 13.69 -12.37 14.67
C ARG A 236 12.81 -13.32 13.85
N TYR A 237 12.79 -13.17 12.53
CA TYR A 237 11.90 -13.90 11.64
C TYR A 237 12.68 -14.94 10.82
N ARG A 238 12.16 -16.18 10.74
CA ARG A 238 12.80 -17.32 10.07
C ARG A 238 12.16 -17.70 8.74
N GLY A 239 11.03 -17.09 8.40
CA GLY A 239 10.34 -17.32 7.13
C GLY A 239 11.04 -16.65 5.93
N PRO A 240 10.48 -16.83 4.73
CA PRO A 240 11.03 -16.21 3.52
C PRO A 240 10.98 -14.68 3.57
N VAL A 241 12.11 -14.01 3.25
CA VAL A 241 12.23 -12.54 3.21
C VAL A 241 12.66 -12.08 1.83
N THR A 242 11.94 -11.11 1.27
CA THR A 242 12.30 -10.41 0.05
C THR A 242 12.40 -8.91 0.32
N ILE A 243 13.47 -8.26 -0.10
CA ILE A 243 13.53 -6.80 -0.21
C ILE A 243 12.98 -6.49 -1.61
N ALA A 244 11.82 -5.86 -1.68
CA ALA A 244 11.16 -5.59 -2.94
C ALA A 244 11.88 -4.52 -3.76
N ALA A 245 11.87 -4.70 -5.07
CA ALA A 245 12.15 -3.67 -6.06
C ALA A 245 10.85 -3.24 -6.76
N ASP A 246 10.89 -2.10 -7.44
CA ASP A 246 9.77 -1.67 -8.26
C ASP A 246 9.58 -2.67 -9.41
N GLY A 247 8.35 -3.13 -9.59
CA GLY A 247 7.96 -4.13 -10.59
C GLY A 247 8.00 -5.59 -10.11
N ASP A 248 8.44 -5.88 -8.90
CA ASP A 248 8.38 -7.26 -8.37
C ASP A 248 6.94 -7.75 -8.24
N ARG A 249 6.73 -9.02 -8.63
CA ARG A 249 5.41 -9.68 -8.58
C ARG A 249 5.41 -10.85 -7.61
N PHE A 250 4.40 -10.88 -6.76
CA PHE A 250 4.16 -11.94 -5.77
C PHE A 250 2.78 -12.53 -5.97
N GLU A 251 2.67 -13.85 -5.96
CA GLU A 251 1.41 -14.55 -6.18
C GLU A 251 1.08 -15.43 -4.97
N LEU A 252 -0.18 -15.34 -4.53
CA LEU A 252 -0.79 -16.25 -3.58
C LEU A 252 -1.64 -17.25 -4.39
N LYS A 253 -1.35 -18.54 -4.20
CA LYS A 253 -2.03 -19.67 -4.86
C LYS A 253 -2.39 -20.68 -3.78
N ARG A 254 -3.61 -21.18 -3.82
CA ARG A 254 -3.96 -22.41 -3.12
C ARG A 254 -3.46 -23.62 -3.88
#